data_d08c09e96c9b98409d484eb819960fa1
#
_entry.id   d08c09e96c9b98409d484eb819960fa1
#
_cell.length_a   1.000
_cell.length_b   1.000
_cell.length_c   1.000
_cell.angle_alpha   90.00
_cell.angle_beta   90.00
_cell.angle_gamma   90.00
#
_symmetry.space_group_name_H-M   'P 1'
#
loop_
_entity.id
_entity.type
_entity.pdbx_description
1 polymer ?
#
loop_
_entity_poly.entity_id
_entity_poly.type
_entity_poly.pdbx_seq_one_letter_code
_entity_poly.pdbx_strand_id
1 'polypeptide(L)'
;MKFLFVGTNPENTGAATHFVALAQALSESGQGVDMVTSPGGLIAQELAGTKVRVHHAMFRNAVDVRGYFKVFVAARRSKPDWLVGNFGKEYWPLIIIGRMLNVPVVLFRHRTPPFKRLSGYLLPRLARRFFAVSRYARQAYIDRGIPADLVRVLYNPVNTALCRPDGEQCRTLRRSLGLDDSAIVLGYSGRMHAGKGIFCLFEAAAAAMAVNPLLHCLWLGDGPDAPALRELAAAHRTAQRHHFTGWVNEVYPYYSGMSMLAFPSIAPETFGRVSIEAQAAGVPVLASNIAGIPETLDPGVTGLLLPPGDVEAWRDAILALCESHVRLPMGVAARDFVEARFSMPVIAAEFMDDLVDRRSVG
;
A
#
# COMPACT_ATOMS: atom_id res chain seq x y z
N MET A 1 -10.23 18.22 -15.34
CA MET A 1 -9.90 17.15 -16.31
C MET A 1 -10.83 15.97 -16.10
N LYS A 2 -10.94 15.09 -17.11
CA LYS A 2 -11.74 13.88 -17.02
C LYS A 2 -10.89 12.64 -17.23
N PHE A 3 -11.02 11.68 -16.35
CA PHE A 3 -10.21 10.45 -16.31
C PHE A 3 -11.09 9.22 -16.52
N LEU A 4 -10.61 8.26 -17.30
CA LEU A 4 -11.16 6.91 -17.31
C LEU A 4 -10.10 5.95 -16.74
N PHE A 5 -10.34 5.50 -15.54
CA PHE A 5 -9.55 4.49 -14.86
C PHE A 5 -9.99 3.10 -15.30
N VAL A 6 -9.04 2.21 -15.58
CA VAL A 6 -9.33 0.82 -15.96
C VAL A 6 -8.59 -0.12 -15.03
N GLY A 7 -9.33 -0.80 -14.15
CA GLY A 7 -8.83 -1.71 -13.13
C GLY A 7 -9.71 -2.95 -13.03
N THR A 8 -9.44 -3.95 -13.87
CA THR A 8 -10.31 -5.14 -14.03
C THR A 8 -9.83 -6.37 -13.25
N ASN A 9 -8.89 -6.21 -12.29
CA ASN A 9 -8.51 -7.31 -11.41
C ASN A 9 -9.53 -7.44 -10.28
N PRO A 10 -10.19 -8.62 -10.10
CA PRO A 10 -11.16 -8.82 -9.04
C PRO A 10 -10.51 -9.00 -7.64
N GLU A 11 -9.20 -9.30 -7.59
CA GLU A 11 -8.50 -9.62 -6.34
C GLU A 11 -8.25 -8.37 -5.48
N ASN A 12 -8.34 -8.57 -4.16
CA ASN A 12 -7.91 -7.59 -3.18
C ASN A 12 -6.37 -7.54 -3.14
N THR A 13 -5.81 -6.50 -3.73
CA THR A 13 -4.36 -6.27 -3.77
C THR A 13 -4.05 -4.82 -3.43
N GLY A 14 -2.86 -4.56 -2.87
CA GLY A 14 -2.40 -3.19 -2.62
C GLY A 14 -2.43 -2.29 -3.87
N ALA A 15 -2.33 -2.88 -5.07
CA ALA A 15 -2.49 -2.17 -6.33
C ALA A 15 -3.95 -1.74 -6.59
N ALA A 16 -4.93 -2.57 -6.21
CA ALA A 16 -6.34 -2.22 -6.33
C ALA A 16 -6.71 -1.08 -5.38
N THR A 17 -6.28 -1.17 -4.12
CA THR A 17 -6.54 -0.12 -3.12
C THR A 17 -5.86 1.22 -3.49
N HIS A 18 -4.63 1.19 -4.01
CA HIS A 18 -4.00 2.40 -4.57
C HIS A 18 -4.87 3.05 -5.63
N PHE A 19 -5.38 2.24 -6.55
CA PHE A 19 -6.12 2.72 -7.71
C PHE A 19 -7.46 3.34 -7.33
N VAL A 20 -8.14 2.74 -6.36
CA VAL A 20 -9.36 3.30 -5.76
C VAL A 20 -9.06 4.61 -5.04
N ALA A 21 -8.05 4.62 -4.17
CA ALA A 21 -7.69 5.81 -3.39
C ALA A 21 -7.33 7.01 -4.29
N LEU A 22 -6.56 6.79 -5.37
CA LEU A 22 -6.24 7.85 -6.33
C LEU A 22 -7.48 8.33 -7.09
N ALA A 23 -8.36 7.41 -7.52
CA ALA A 23 -9.60 7.78 -8.21
C ALA A 23 -10.55 8.61 -7.31
N GLN A 24 -10.67 8.22 -6.05
CA GLN A 24 -11.45 8.97 -5.04
C GLN A 24 -10.84 10.35 -4.80
N ALA A 25 -9.53 10.45 -4.56
CA ALA A 25 -8.83 11.70 -4.31
C ALA A 25 -9.00 12.70 -5.47
N LEU A 26 -8.90 12.23 -6.73
CA LEU A 26 -9.15 13.05 -7.90
C LEU A 26 -10.61 13.48 -8.00
N SER A 27 -11.55 12.59 -7.69
CA SER A 27 -12.97 12.92 -7.69
C SER A 27 -13.34 13.96 -6.62
N GLU A 28 -12.74 13.84 -5.44
CA GLU A 28 -12.91 14.79 -4.33
C GLU A 28 -12.27 16.15 -4.64
N SER A 29 -11.18 16.19 -5.40
CA SER A 29 -10.57 17.43 -5.89
C SER A 29 -11.30 18.07 -7.08
N GLY A 30 -12.51 17.58 -7.42
CA GLY A 30 -13.36 18.15 -8.45
C GLY A 30 -13.07 17.68 -9.88
N GLN A 31 -12.24 16.63 -10.04
CA GLN A 31 -12.01 16.03 -11.35
C GLN A 31 -13.13 15.06 -11.73
N GLY A 32 -13.45 14.95 -13.01
CA GLY A 32 -14.37 13.94 -13.51
C GLY A 32 -13.69 12.58 -13.54
N VAL A 33 -14.20 11.60 -12.78
CA VAL A 33 -13.60 10.26 -12.76
C VAL A 33 -14.63 9.20 -13.08
N ASP A 34 -14.34 8.42 -14.13
CA ASP A 34 -15.06 7.20 -14.47
C ASP A 34 -14.11 6.00 -14.23
N MET A 35 -14.64 4.88 -13.74
CA MET A 35 -13.89 3.65 -13.46
C MET A 35 -14.48 2.46 -14.22
N VAL A 36 -13.65 1.73 -14.96
CA VAL A 36 -14.01 0.42 -15.51
C VAL A 36 -13.43 -0.66 -14.60
N THR A 37 -14.28 -1.51 -14.06
CA THR A 37 -13.88 -2.59 -13.15
C THR A 37 -14.70 -3.87 -13.36
N SER A 38 -14.21 -4.98 -12.80
CA SER A 38 -14.94 -6.26 -12.82
C SER A 38 -16.22 -6.17 -11.99
N PRO A 39 -17.32 -6.78 -12.45
CA PRO A 39 -18.54 -6.88 -11.66
C PRO A 39 -18.26 -7.59 -10.32
N GLY A 40 -18.77 -7.03 -9.21
CA GLY A 40 -18.64 -7.62 -7.88
C GLY A 40 -17.22 -7.66 -7.29
N GLY A 41 -16.22 -7.11 -8.00
CA GLY A 41 -14.85 -7.00 -7.46
C GLY A 41 -14.72 -5.92 -6.39
N LEU A 42 -13.63 -5.98 -5.60
CA LEU A 42 -13.33 -5.04 -4.52
C LEU A 42 -13.43 -3.57 -4.96
N ILE A 43 -12.85 -3.23 -6.11
CA ILE A 43 -12.87 -1.86 -6.64
C ILE A 43 -14.31 -1.35 -6.80
N ALA A 44 -15.24 -2.19 -7.29
CA ALA A 44 -16.63 -1.81 -7.43
C ALA A 44 -17.33 -1.60 -6.07
N GLN A 45 -16.98 -2.40 -5.08
CA GLN A 45 -17.53 -2.30 -3.72
C GLN A 45 -17.03 -1.04 -3.01
N GLU A 46 -15.73 -0.76 -3.04
CA GLU A 46 -15.12 0.41 -2.40
C GLU A 46 -15.54 1.75 -3.04
N LEU A 47 -15.93 1.73 -4.32
CA LEU A 47 -16.45 2.92 -5.01
C LEU A 47 -17.95 3.11 -4.86
N ALA A 48 -18.66 2.17 -4.24
CA ALA A 48 -20.11 2.32 -4.00
C ALA A 48 -20.39 3.52 -3.10
N GLY A 49 -21.33 4.37 -3.52
CA GLY A 49 -21.69 5.61 -2.79
C GLY A 49 -20.73 6.78 -3.00
N THR A 50 -19.64 6.61 -3.77
CA THR A 50 -18.74 7.73 -4.16
C THR A 50 -19.26 8.47 -5.40
N LYS A 51 -18.62 9.60 -5.73
CA LYS A 51 -18.91 10.37 -6.97
C LYS A 51 -18.31 9.73 -8.23
N VAL A 52 -17.52 8.66 -8.10
CA VAL A 52 -16.90 7.96 -9.23
C VAL A 52 -17.94 7.12 -9.96
N ARG A 53 -18.08 7.32 -11.26
CA ARG A 53 -19.02 6.53 -12.08
C ARG A 53 -18.39 5.20 -12.47
N VAL A 54 -19.02 4.09 -12.09
CA VAL A 54 -18.52 2.74 -12.32
C VAL A 54 -19.15 2.13 -13.60
N HIS A 55 -18.30 1.60 -14.47
CA HIS A 55 -18.64 0.79 -15.63
C HIS A 55 -18.13 -0.63 -15.46
N HIS A 56 -18.87 -1.63 -15.89
CA HIS A 56 -18.50 -3.03 -15.72
C HIS A 56 -17.92 -3.65 -17.00
N ALA A 57 -16.63 -3.97 -16.93
CA ALA A 57 -15.95 -4.79 -17.93
C ALA A 57 -14.87 -5.64 -17.25
N MET A 58 -14.46 -6.72 -17.89
CA MET A 58 -13.40 -7.59 -17.44
C MET A 58 -12.52 -7.98 -18.62
N PHE A 59 -11.19 -7.94 -18.42
CA PHE A 59 -10.25 -8.58 -19.33
C PHE A 59 -9.88 -9.96 -18.79
N ARG A 60 -10.14 -11.00 -19.55
CA ARG A 60 -9.66 -12.35 -19.25
C ARG A 60 -8.14 -12.45 -19.47
N ASN A 61 -7.68 -11.85 -20.56
CA ASN A 61 -6.26 -11.76 -20.94
C ASN A 61 -6.03 -10.52 -21.82
N ALA A 62 -4.78 -10.32 -22.28
CA ALA A 62 -4.39 -9.15 -23.08
C ALA A 62 -4.93 -9.16 -24.53
N VAL A 63 -5.62 -10.20 -24.97
CA VAL A 63 -6.22 -10.33 -26.31
C VAL A 63 -7.75 -10.54 -26.28
N ASP A 64 -8.39 -10.23 -25.17
CA ASP A 64 -9.84 -10.37 -24.99
C ASP A 64 -10.61 -9.27 -25.75
N VAL A 65 -11.00 -9.54 -26.97
CA VAL A 65 -11.70 -8.60 -27.88
C VAL A 65 -13.00 -8.06 -27.23
N ARG A 66 -13.72 -8.87 -26.44
CA ARG A 66 -14.95 -8.43 -25.79
C ARG A 66 -14.66 -7.40 -24.70
N GLY A 67 -13.60 -7.63 -23.93
CA GLY A 67 -13.10 -6.67 -22.94
C GLY A 67 -12.66 -5.37 -23.60
N TYR A 68 -11.90 -5.45 -24.72
CA TYR A 68 -11.51 -4.28 -25.53
C TYR A 68 -12.71 -3.46 -25.96
N PHE A 69 -13.72 -4.10 -26.55
CA PHE A 69 -14.91 -3.41 -27.03
C PHE A 69 -15.66 -2.68 -25.91
N LYS A 70 -15.84 -3.33 -24.76
CA LYS A 70 -16.52 -2.70 -23.62
C LYS A 70 -15.77 -1.47 -23.11
N VAL A 71 -14.44 -1.55 -22.95
CA VAL A 71 -13.61 -0.42 -22.52
C VAL A 71 -13.60 0.69 -23.59
N PHE A 72 -13.55 0.35 -24.88
CA PHE A 72 -13.64 1.31 -25.96
C PHE A 72 -14.97 2.06 -25.96
N VAL A 73 -16.09 1.36 -25.76
CA VAL A 73 -17.42 1.98 -25.65
C VAL A 73 -17.51 2.90 -24.42
N ALA A 74 -16.98 2.46 -23.27
CA ALA A 74 -16.91 3.28 -22.07
C ALA A 74 -16.08 4.55 -22.33
N ALA A 75 -14.91 4.44 -22.93
CA ALA A 75 -14.06 5.58 -23.29
C ALA A 75 -14.74 6.54 -24.27
N ARG A 76 -15.43 6.03 -25.31
CA ARG A 76 -16.19 6.89 -26.24
C ARG A 76 -17.33 7.65 -25.58
N ARG A 77 -18.03 7.01 -24.63
CA ARG A 77 -19.14 7.63 -23.90
C ARG A 77 -18.66 8.65 -22.86
N SER A 78 -17.62 8.29 -22.13
CA SER A 78 -17.07 9.16 -21.08
C SER A 78 -16.29 10.35 -21.66
N LYS A 79 -15.70 10.24 -22.86
CA LYS A 79 -14.83 11.25 -23.48
C LYS A 79 -13.75 11.73 -22.51
N PRO A 80 -12.88 10.85 -22.01
CA PRO A 80 -11.86 11.22 -21.03
C PRO A 80 -10.73 12.02 -21.67
N ASP A 81 -10.10 12.90 -20.90
CA ASP A 81 -8.85 13.56 -21.26
C ASP A 81 -7.65 12.59 -21.11
N TRP A 82 -7.79 11.58 -20.22
CA TRP A 82 -6.77 10.60 -19.91
C TRP A 82 -7.33 9.19 -19.66
N LEU A 83 -6.65 8.18 -20.21
CA LEU A 83 -6.87 6.78 -19.85
C LEU A 83 -5.82 6.35 -18.82
N VAL A 84 -6.23 5.72 -17.73
CA VAL A 84 -5.35 5.31 -16.63
C VAL A 84 -5.44 3.80 -16.40
N GLY A 85 -4.32 3.09 -16.53
CA GLY A 85 -4.23 1.64 -16.37
C GLY A 85 -3.35 1.22 -15.20
N ASN A 86 -3.76 0.16 -14.49
CA ASN A 86 -3.12 -0.29 -13.26
C ASN A 86 -2.54 -1.71 -13.33
N PHE A 87 -3.09 -2.59 -14.17
CA PHE A 87 -2.72 -4.00 -14.22
C PHE A 87 -2.19 -4.41 -15.60
N GLY A 88 -1.20 -5.29 -15.60
CA GLY A 88 -0.45 -5.65 -16.80
C GLY A 88 -1.27 -6.17 -17.99
N LYS A 89 -2.42 -6.85 -17.72
CA LYS A 89 -3.32 -7.34 -18.77
C LYS A 89 -4.08 -6.22 -19.51
N GLU A 90 -4.13 -5.01 -18.91
CA GLU A 90 -4.86 -3.86 -19.43
C GLU A 90 -4.00 -2.91 -20.27
N TYR A 91 -2.66 -3.00 -20.16
CA TYR A 91 -1.77 -2.01 -20.74
C TYR A 91 -1.84 -1.96 -22.26
N TRP A 92 -1.73 -3.11 -22.95
CA TRP A 92 -1.85 -3.16 -24.39
C TRP A 92 -3.23 -2.72 -24.90
N PRO A 93 -4.36 -3.21 -24.31
CA PRO A 93 -5.68 -2.67 -24.59
C PRO A 93 -5.74 -1.16 -24.51
N LEU A 94 -5.25 -0.57 -23.44
CA LEU A 94 -5.33 0.88 -23.21
C LEU A 94 -4.47 1.68 -24.21
N ILE A 95 -3.26 1.20 -24.55
CA ILE A 95 -2.43 1.85 -25.57
C ILE A 95 -3.13 1.86 -26.94
N ILE A 96 -3.75 0.75 -27.32
CA ILE A 96 -4.47 0.63 -28.61
C ILE A 96 -5.71 1.56 -28.60
N ILE A 97 -6.53 1.50 -27.56
CA ILE A 97 -7.73 2.34 -27.43
C ILE A 97 -7.36 3.82 -27.38
N GLY A 98 -6.31 4.18 -26.62
CA GLY A 98 -5.82 5.55 -26.53
C GLY A 98 -5.41 6.11 -27.89
N ARG A 99 -4.72 5.31 -28.71
CA ARG A 99 -4.36 5.70 -30.09
C ARG A 99 -5.58 5.85 -31.00
N MET A 100 -6.53 4.90 -30.93
CA MET A 100 -7.76 4.96 -31.73
C MET A 100 -8.62 6.19 -31.41
N LEU A 101 -8.63 6.64 -30.16
CA LEU A 101 -9.44 7.75 -29.69
C LEU A 101 -8.66 9.07 -29.54
N ASN A 102 -7.35 9.05 -29.84
CA ASN A 102 -6.41 10.16 -29.62
C ASN A 102 -6.43 10.67 -28.15
N VAL A 103 -6.48 9.72 -27.20
CA VAL A 103 -6.47 9.98 -25.76
C VAL A 103 -5.15 9.48 -25.16
N PRO A 104 -4.39 10.32 -24.44
CA PRO A 104 -3.15 9.91 -23.81
C PRO A 104 -3.38 8.87 -22.71
N VAL A 105 -2.38 7.99 -22.53
CA VAL A 105 -2.44 6.87 -21.59
C VAL A 105 -1.42 7.03 -20.48
N VAL A 106 -1.89 6.84 -19.25
CA VAL A 106 -1.08 6.71 -18.04
C VAL A 106 -1.07 5.25 -17.59
N LEU A 107 0.11 4.71 -17.27
CA LEU A 107 0.24 3.36 -16.75
C LEU A 107 0.93 3.37 -15.39
N PHE A 108 0.35 2.66 -14.42
CA PHE A 108 0.93 2.43 -13.10
C PHE A 108 1.51 1.03 -12.99
N ARG A 109 2.67 0.89 -12.35
CA ARG A 109 3.29 -0.40 -12.10
C ARG A 109 3.70 -0.56 -10.64
N HIS A 110 3.10 -1.56 -9.97
CA HIS A 110 3.29 -1.83 -8.55
C HIS A 110 4.33 -2.92 -8.24
N ARG A 111 4.88 -3.59 -9.27
CA ARG A 111 5.84 -4.69 -9.10
C ARG A 111 7.13 -4.42 -9.85
N THR A 112 8.26 -4.78 -9.27
CA THR A 112 9.60 -4.65 -9.87
C THR A 112 9.97 -5.73 -10.90
N PRO A 113 9.49 -7.00 -10.86
CA PRO A 113 9.92 -8.00 -11.83
C PRO A 113 8.99 -8.18 -13.00
N PRO A 114 9.44 -9.00 -13.99
CA PRO A 114 9.72 -8.46 -15.30
C PRO A 114 8.47 -8.39 -16.16
N PHE A 115 8.36 -7.33 -16.95
CA PHE A 115 7.64 -7.45 -18.21
C PHE A 115 8.32 -8.51 -19.08
N LYS A 116 7.56 -9.22 -19.90
CA LYS A 116 8.13 -9.89 -21.08
C LYS A 116 8.96 -8.87 -21.85
N ARG A 117 10.16 -9.22 -22.30
CA ARG A 117 11.17 -8.30 -22.86
C ARG A 117 10.59 -7.20 -23.75
N LEU A 118 9.75 -7.57 -24.74
CA LEU A 118 9.13 -6.61 -25.66
C LEU A 118 8.16 -5.63 -24.98
N SER A 119 7.28 -6.13 -24.13
CA SER A 119 6.33 -5.26 -23.40
C SER A 119 7.05 -4.31 -22.44
N GLY A 120 8.13 -4.76 -21.79
CA GLY A 120 8.95 -3.91 -20.91
C GLY A 120 9.61 -2.77 -21.65
N TYR A 121 10.05 -3.02 -22.88
CA TYR A 121 10.66 -2.00 -23.72
C TYR A 121 9.65 -1.02 -24.31
N LEU A 122 8.51 -1.52 -24.82
CA LEU A 122 7.55 -0.72 -25.57
C LEU A 122 6.55 0.04 -24.69
N LEU A 123 5.98 -0.58 -23.66
CA LEU A 123 4.89 0.04 -22.87
C LEU A 123 5.26 1.38 -22.25
N PRO A 124 6.43 1.56 -21.60
CA PRO A 124 6.83 2.86 -21.07
C PRO A 124 7.03 3.94 -22.16
N ARG A 125 7.40 3.51 -23.38
CA ARG A 125 7.60 4.43 -24.54
C ARG A 125 6.31 4.80 -25.26
N LEU A 126 5.31 3.93 -25.18
CA LEU A 126 4.01 4.13 -25.83
C LEU A 126 3.01 4.87 -24.93
N ALA A 127 3.18 4.75 -23.62
CA ALA A 127 2.41 5.51 -22.65
C ALA A 127 2.89 6.97 -22.61
N ARG A 128 1.97 7.91 -22.38
CA ARG A 128 2.34 9.33 -22.15
C ARG A 128 3.02 9.52 -20.80
N ARG A 129 2.64 8.68 -19.80
CA ARG A 129 3.24 8.59 -18.47
C ARG A 129 3.31 7.15 -18.01
N PHE A 130 4.43 6.81 -17.38
CA PHE A 130 4.63 5.53 -16.74
C PHE A 130 5.09 5.75 -15.30
N PHE A 131 4.24 5.39 -14.33
CA PHE A 131 4.52 5.58 -12.91
C PHE A 131 4.97 4.30 -12.22
N ALA A 132 6.05 4.40 -11.46
CA ALA A 132 6.47 3.45 -10.43
C ALA A 132 6.02 3.96 -9.05
N VAL A 133 5.74 3.03 -8.12
CA VAL A 133 5.21 3.37 -6.79
C VAL A 133 6.29 3.72 -5.76
N SER A 134 7.57 3.70 -6.16
CA SER A 134 8.72 4.07 -5.33
C SER A 134 9.94 4.38 -6.19
N ARG A 135 10.94 5.04 -5.61
CA ARG A 135 12.25 5.26 -6.23
C ARG A 135 12.98 3.93 -6.47
N TYR A 136 12.86 2.99 -5.52
CA TYR A 136 13.37 1.64 -5.68
C TYR A 136 12.77 0.94 -6.91
N ALA A 137 11.44 0.97 -7.05
CA ALA A 137 10.78 0.41 -8.22
C ALA A 137 11.19 1.12 -9.51
N ARG A 138 11.29 2.47 -9.50
CA ARG A 138 11.78 3.26 -10.63
C ARG A 138 13.20 2.84 -11.05
N GLN A 139 14.12 2.72 -10.09
CA GLN A 139 15.50 2.33 -10.38
C GLN A 139 15.57 0.95 -11.02
N ALA A 140 14.77 -0.01 -10.53
CA ALA A 140 14.70 -1.35 -11.13
C ALA A 140 14.25 -1.36 -12.61
N TYR A 141 13.52 -0.34 -13.07
CA TYR A 141 13.20 -0.15 -14.50
C TYR A 141 14.34 0.47 -15.28
N ILE A 142 15.01 1.48 -14.71
CA ILE A 142 16.17 2.15 -15.31
C ILE A 142 17.31 1.14 -15.52
N ASP A 143 17.59 0.30 -14.54
CA ASP A 143 18.62 -0.76 -14.61
C ASP A 143 18.34 -1.79 -15.70
N ARG A 144 17.09 -1.88 -16.18
CA ARG A 144 16.70 -2.72 -17.33
C ARG A 144 16.67 -1.97 -18.66
N GLY A 145 17.22 -0.78 -18.73
CA GLY A 145 17.36 0.01 -19.94
C GLY A 145 16.13 0.82 -20.33
N ILE A 146 15.20 1.07 -19.40
CA ILE A 146 14.14 2.05 -19.64
C ILE A 146 14.71 3.44 -19.32
N PRO A 147 14.61 4.41 -20.27
CA PRO A 147 15.08 5.77 -20.03
C PRO A 147 14.47 6.39 -18.79
N ALA A 148 15.31 7.06 -17.98
CA ALA A 148 14.93 7.59 -16.66
C ALA A 148 13.84 8.67 -16.74
N ASP A 149 13.76 9.40 -17.84
CA ASP A 149 12.76 10.42 -18.12
C ASP A 149 11.37 9.85 -18.42
N LEU A 150 11.28 8.58 -18.82
CA LEU A 150 10.01 7.90 -19.06
C LEU A 150 9.36 7.35 -17.82
N VAL A 151 10.12 7.12 -16.73
CA VAL A 151 9.60 6.53 -15.50
C VAL A 151 9.54 7.61 -14.41
N ARG A 152 8.35 7.94 -13.97
CA ARG A 152 8.10 8.84 -12.85
C ARG A 152 7.80 8.05 -11.58
N VAL A 153 7.96 8.68 -10.42
CA VAL A 153 7.52 8.11 -9.14
C VAL A 153 6.22 8.80 -8.75
N LEU A 154 5.22 7.99 -8.40
CA LEU A 154 4.05 8.45 -7.66
C LEU A 154 3.80 7.44 -6.55
N TYR A 155 3.91 7.88 -5.32
CA TYR A 155 3.74 7.03 -4.14
C TYR A 155 2.29 6.57 -3.97
N ASN A 156 2.10 5.50 -3.19
CA ASN A 156 0.76 5.07 -2.84
C ASN A 156 0.11 6.07 -1.88
N PRO A 157 -1.12 6.55 -2.16
CA PRO A 157 -1.83 7.38 -1.21
C PRO A 157 -2.36 6.58 -0.03
N VAL A 158 -2.53 7.26 1.11
CA VAL A 158 -3.26 6.77 2.27
C VAL A 158 -4.41 7.71 2.60
N ASN A 159 -5.55 7.14 2.99
CA ASN A 159 -6.70 7.91 3.49
C ASN A 159 -6.48 8.26 4.96
N THR A 160 -5.93 9.44 5.22
CA THR A 160 -5.63 9.92 6.58
C THR A 160 -6.86 10.26 7.41
N ALA A 161 -8.04 10.33 6.80
CA ALA A 161 -9.30 10.48 7.51
C ALA A 161 -9.80 9.14 8.10
N LEU A 162 -9.51 8.03 7.42
CA LEU A 162 -9.80 6.67 7.91
C LEU A 162 -8.68 6.17 8.83
N CYS A 163 -7.42 6.32 8.40
CA CYS A 163 -6.23 6.01 9.20
C CYS A 163 -5.91 7.21 10.10
N ARG A 164 -6.52 7.29 11.26
CA ARG A 164 -6.27 8.37 12.23
C ARG A 164 -6.22 7.82 13.65
N PRO A 165 -5.57 8.52 14.58
CA PRO A 165 -5.68 8.20 15.98
C PRO A 165 -7.15 8.23 16.44
N ASP A 166 -7.61 7.15 17.04
CA ASP A 166 -9.00 7.03 17.51
C ASP A 166 -9.02 6.33 18.87
N GLY A 167 -9.27 7.12 19.92
CA GLY A 167 -9.27 6.62 21.30
C GLY A 167 -10.41 5.66 21.60
N GLU A 168 -11.53 5.70 20.89
CA GLU A 168 -12.63 4.76 21.09
C GLU A 168 -12.30 3.40 20.45
N GLN A 169 -11.79 3.42 19.23
CA GLN A 169 -11.30 2.20 18.56
C GLN A 169 -10.15 1.55 19.35
N CYS A 170 -9.22 2.35 19.86
CA CYS A 170 -8.14 1.89 20.74
C CYS A 170 -8.71 1.15 21.96
N ARG A 171 -9.61 1.77 22.71
CA ARG A 171 -10.23 1.15 23.90
C ARG A 171 -11.03 -0.11 23.57
N THR A 172 -11.74 -0.09 22.44
CA THR A 172 -12.53 -1.23 21.98
C THR A 172 -11.65 -2.42 21.64
N LEU A 173 -10.56 -2.20 20.87
CA LEU A 173 -9.58 -3.23 20.55
C LEU A 173 -8.92 -3.78 21.82
N ARG A 174 -8.44 -2.93 22.71
CA ARG A 174 -7.79 -3.35 23.97
C ARG A 174 -8.71 -4.22 24.81
N ARG A 175 -9.97 -3.83 24.98
CA ARG A 175 -10.98 -4.64 25.70
C ARG A 175 -11.22 -6.00 25.03
N SER A 176 -11.31 -6.05 23.71
CA SER A 176 -11.52 -7.31 22.98
C SER A 176 -10.35 -8.28 23.10
N LEU A 177 -9.15 -7.77 23.36
CA LEU A 177 -7.93 -8.55 23.59
C LEU A 177 -7.67 -8.83 25.08
N GLY A 178 -8.52 -8.34 25.99
CA GLY A 178 -8.31 -8.47 27.43
C GLY A 178 -7.13 -7.66 27.96
N LEU A 179 -6.76 -6.56 27.29
CA LEU A 179 -5.64 -5.71 27.63
C LEU A 179 -6.09 -4.50 28.46
N ASP A 180 -5.30 -4.15 29.46
CA ASP A 180 -5.45 -2.92 30.21
C ASP A 180 -4.77 -1.72 29.51
N ASP A 181 -4.89 -0.52 30.10
CA ASP A 181 -4.35 0.71 29.53
C ASP A 181 -2.81 0.78 29.59
N SER A 182 -2.16 -0.02 30.44
CA SER A 182 -0.70 -0.09 30.56
C SER A 182 -0.05 -1.00 29.52
N ALA A 183 -0.82 -1.87 28.87
CA ALA A 183 -0.31 -2.80 27.87
C ALA A 183 0.33 -2.08 26.69
N ILE A 184 1.48 -2.57 26.23
CA ILE A 184 2.20 -2.09 25.06
C ILE A 184 1.95 -3.08 23.93
N VAL A 185 1.39 -2.61 22.79
CA VAL A 185 1.00 -3.49 21.70
C VAL A 185 1.92 -3.29 20.50
N LEU A 186 2.77 -4.29 20.24
CA LEU A 186 3.51 -4.43 18.99
C LEU A 186 2.61 -5.04 17.93
N GLY A 187 2.28 -4.31 16.88
CA GLY A 187 1.45 -4.80 15.77
C GLY A 187 2.27 -5.36 14.62
N TYR A 188 1.75 -6.38 13.97
CA TYR A 188 2.12 -6.82 12.63
C TYR A 188 0.87 -6.81 11.75
N SER A 189 0.98 -6.33 10.51
CA SER A 189 -0.14 -6.33 9.55
C SER A 189 0.33 -6.81 8.19
N GLY A 190 -0.27 -7.88 7.68
CA GLY A 190 0.03 -8.38 6.34
C GLY A 190 -0.14 -9.88 6.16
N ARG A 191 0.22 -10.34 4.94
CA ARG A 191 0.19 -11.76 4.63
C ARG A 191 1.28 -12.50 5.41
N MET A 192 0.88 -13.53 6.14
CA MET A 192 1.81 -14.32 6.97
C MET A 192 2.55 -15.36 6.11
N HIS A 193 3.78 -15.03 5.73
CA HIS A 193 4.72 -15.97 5.12
C HIS A 193 6.17 -15.60 5.50
N ALA A 194 7.08 -16.57 5.43
CA ALA A 194 8.46 -16.45 5.91
C ALA A 194 9.18 -15.21 5.33
N GLY A 195 9.01 -14.92 4.03
CA GLY A 195 9.60 -13.73 3.38
C GLY A 195 9.15 -12.38 3.97
N LYS A 196 8.06 -12.37 4.77
CA LYS A 196 7.64 -11.18 5.53
C LYS A 196 8.29 -11.06 6.90
N GLY A 197 9.24 -11.95 7.23
CA GLY A 197 10.04 -11.89 8.46
C GLY A 197 9.27 -12.23 9.74
N ILE A 198 8.12 -12.91 9.64
CA ILE A 198 7.24 -13.19 10.77
C ILE A 198 7.90 -14.03 11.87
N PHE A 199 8.78 -14.96 11.50
CA PHE A 199 9.48 -15.79 12.46
C PHE A 199 10.59 -15.01 13.19
N CYS A 200 11.37 -14.18 12.47
CA CYS A 200 12.33 -13.27 13.08
C CYS A 200 11.64 -12.29 14.05
N LEU A 201 10.49 -11.71 13.63
CA LEU A 201 9.70 -10.84 14.52
C LEU A 201 9.20 -11.58 15.75
N PHE A 202 8.77 -12.85 15.60
CA PHE A 202 8.33 -13.66 16.74
C PHE A 202 9.45 -13.84 17.76
N GLU A 203 10.64 -14.23 17.31
CA GLU A 203 11.81 -14.42 18.18
C GLU A 203 12.20 -13.11 18.90
N ALA A 204 12.27 -12.00 18.17
CA ALA A 204 12.57 -10.69 18.71
C ALA A 204 11.53 -10.22 19.74
N ALA A 205 10.22 -10.37 19.41
CA ALA A 205 9.12 -10.02 20.30
C ALA A 205 9.13 -10.90 21.57
N ALA A 206 9.33 -12.21 21.44
CA ALA A 206 9.40 -13.12 22.57
C ALA A 206 10.58 -12.80 23.50
N ALA A 207 11.74 -12.44 22.95
CA ALA A 207 12.91 -12.00 23.70
C ALA A 207 12.63 -10.64 24.40
N ALA A 208 11.98 -9.68 23.73
CA ALA A 208 11.60 -8.41 24.33
C ALA A 208 10.54 -8.59 25.45
N MET A 209 9.58 -9.51 25.27
CA MET A 209 8.60 -9.88 26.29
C MET A 209 9.22 -10.49 27.55
N ALA A 210 10.38 -11.12 27.45
CA ALA A 210 11.10 -11.63 28.59
C ALA A 210 11.62 -10.49 29.50
N VAL A 211 11.86 -9.32 28.93
CA VAL A 211 12.34 -8.11 29.62
C VAL A 211 11.18 -7.23 30.07
N ASN A 212 10.18 -7.04 29.18
CA ASN A 212 9.03 -6.17 29.46
C ASN A 212 7.73 -6.99 29.57
N PRO A 213 7.15 -7.14 30.77
CA PRO A 213 5.93 -7.92 30.98
C PRO A 213 4.66 -7.28 30.41
N LEU A 214 4.67 -5.97 30.12
CA LEU A 214 3.53 -5.25 29.55
C LEU A 214 3.45 -5.38 28.02
N LEU A 215 4.47 -5.95 27.38
CA LEU A 215 4.52 -6.09 25.93
C LEU A 215 3.67 -7.25 25.44
N HIS A 216 2.77 -6.95 24.52
CA HIS A 216 1.93 -7.91 23.77
C HIS A 216 2.20 -7.77 22.28
N CYS A 217 1.97 -8.84 21.51
CA CYS A 217 2.07 -8.81 20.05
C CYS A 217 0.72 -9.11 19.40
N LEU A 218 0.29 -8.24 18.49
CA LEU A 218 -0.94 -8.37 17.73
C LEU A 218 -0.61 -8.71 16.27
N TRP A 219 -1.05 -9.89 15.83
CA TRP A 219 -0.81 -10.41 14.50
C TRP A 219 -2.07 -10.27 13.64
N LEU A 220 -2.08 -9.26 12.73
CA LEU A 220 -3.17 -9.02 11.79
C LEU A 220 -2.87 -9.67 10.45
N GLY A 221 -3.74 -10.55 10.01
CA GLY A 221 -3.67 -11.20 8.71
C GLY A 221 -3.62 -12.71 8.78
N ASP A 222 -3.44 -13.31 7.62
CA ASP A 222 -3.35 -14.75 7.44
C ASP A 222 -2.37 -15.07 6.30
N GLY A 223 -2.07 -16.36 6.11
CA GLY A 223 -1.16 -16.79 5.06
C GLY A 223 -0.67 -18.22 5.22
N PRO A 224 0.18 -18.69 4.28
CA PRO A 224 0.60 -20.10 4.27
C PRO A 224 1.38 -20.50 5.53
N ASP A 225 2.09 -19.57 6.17
CA ASP A 225 2.91 -19.87 7.36
C ASP A 225 2.21 -19.45 8.68
N ALA A 226 0.96 -18.97 8.62
CA ALA A 226 0.19 -18.60 9.82
C ALA A 226 -0.05 -19.79 10.77
N PRO A 227 -0.36 -21.02 10.31
CA PRO A 227 -0.51 -22.17 11.21
C PRO A 227 0.79 -22.46 11.97
N ALA A 228 1.93 -22.49 11.29
CA ALA A 228 3.24 -22.75 11.92
C ALA A 228 3.61 -21.66 12.94
N LEU A 229 3.34 -20.39 12.64
CA LEU A 229 3.57 -19.29 13.59
C LEU A 229 2.69 -19.40 14.83
N ARG A 230 1.40 -19.77 14.67
CA ARG A 230 0.48 -19.98 15.80
C ARG A 230 0.90 -21.15 16.69
N GLU A 231 1.34 -22.24 16.09
CA GLU A 231 1.85 -23.41 16.83
C GLU A 231 3.11 -23.04 17.62
N LEU A 232 4.06 -22.34 17.01
CA LEU A 232 5.28 -21.84 17.65
C LEU A 232 4.93 -20.92 18.83
N ALA A 233 3.99 -19.99 18.65
CA ALA A 233 3.55 -19.06 19.69
C ALA A 233 2.84 -19.81 20.84
N ALA A 234 1.99 -20.78 20.54
CA ALA A 234 1.27 -21.56 21.54
C ALA A 234 2.18 -22.42 22.42
N ALA A 235 3.28 -22.93 21.86
CA ALA A 235 4.29 -23.71 22.58
C ALA A 235 5.26 -22.84 23.41
N HIS A 236 5.28 -21.52 23.19
CA HIS A 236 6.24 -20.63 23.85
C HIS A 236 5.70 -20.10 25.19
N ARG A 237 6.61 -19.83 26.15
CA ARG A 237 6.28 -19.25 27.47
C ARG A 237 5.54 -17.90 27.42
N THR A 238 5.58 -17.19 26.28
CA THR A 238 4.88 -15.93 26.06
C THR A 238 3.52 -16.11 25.37
N ALA A 239 3.01 -17.32 25.23
CA ALA A 239 1.82 -17.68 24.45
C ALA A 239 0.62 -16.73 24.69
N GLN A 240 0.33 -16.41 25.97
CA GLN A 240 -0.80 -15.57 26.37
C GLN A 240 -0.68 -14.10 25.91
N ARG A 241 0.49 -13.68 25.39
CA ARG A 241 0.76 -12.32 24.93
C ARG A 241 0.84 -12.19 23.41
N HIS A 242 0.55 -13.27 22.68
CA HIS A 242 0.41 -13.26 21.22
C HIS A 242 -1.06 -13.38 20.83
N HIS A 243 -1.59 -12.35 20.15
CA HIS A 243 -2.99 -12.25 19.76
C HIS A 243 -3.09 -12.34 18.23
N PHE A 244 -3.82 -13.33 17.72
CA PHE A 244 -4.00 -13.56 16.29
C PHE A 244 -5.42 -13.25 15.87
N THR A 245 -5.64 -12.33 14.94
CA THR A 245 -6.99 -12.00 14.45
C THR A 245 -7.41 -12.85 13.25
N GLY A 246 -6.46 -13.46 12.54
CA GLY A 246 -6.71 -13.96 11.19
C GLY A 246 -6.87 -12.82 10.18
N TRP A 247 -7.49 -13.12 9.05
CA TRP A 247 -7.81 -12.12 8.04
C TRP A 247 -8.87 -11.13 8.55
N VAL A 248 -8.63 -9.85 8.36
CA VAL A 248 -9.58 -8.77 8.66
C VAL A 248 -9.86 -7.95 7.41
N ASN A 249 -11.10 -7.55 7.20
CA ASN A 249 -11.47 -6.72 6.05
C ASN A 249 -11.06 -5.27 6.23
N GLU A 250 -11.22 -4.72 7.43
CA GLU A 250 -10.86 -3.37 7.80
C GLU A 250 -9.71 -3.38 8.81
N VAL A 251 -8.54 -2.91 8.39
CA VAL A 251 -7.34 -2.88 9.24
C VAL A 251 -7.22 -1.60 10.08
N TYR A 252 -7.88 -0.52 9.65
CA TYR A 252 -7.71 0.81 10.25
C TYR A 252 -8.05 0.88 11.75
N PRO A 253 -9.12 0.24 12.26
CA PRO A 253 -9.42 0.22 13.68
C PRO A 253 -8.32 -0.38 14.54
N TYR A 254 -7.57 -1.33 13.98
CA TYR A 254 -6.51 -2.03 14.69
C TYR A 254 -5.26 -1.17 14.88
N TYR A 255 -4.91 -0.30 13.91
CA TYR A 255 -3.75 0.57 14.04
C TYR A 255 -3.88 1.49 15.25
N SER A 256 -5.07 2.07 15.51
CA SER A 256 -5.29 2.95 16.67
C SER A 256 -5.00 2.29 18.02
N GLY A 257 -5.09 0.96 18.12
CA GLY A 257 -4.79 0.22 19.35
C GLY A 257 -3.35 -0.23 19.50
N MET A 258 -2.52 -0.06 18.44
CA MET A 258 -1.10 -0.41 18.48
C MET A 258 -0.27 0.69 19.13
N SER A 259 0.78 0.29 19.84
CA SER A 259 1.80 1.21 20.35
C SER A 259 2.92 1.45 19.34
N MET A 260 3.23 0.45 18.53
CA MET A 260 4.19 0.47 17.44
C MET A 260 3.81 -0.60 16.41
N LEU A 261 4.20 -0.41 15.15
CA LEU A 261 4.04 -1.42 14.09
C LEU A 261 5.39 -1.99 13.72
N ALA A 262 5.48 -3.33 13.55
CA ALA A 262 6.62 -3.99 12.94
C ALA A 262 6.34 -4.31 11.47
N PHE A 263 7.29 -3.95 10.58
CA PHE A 263 7.31 -4.30 9.16
C PHE A 263 8.63 -5.03 8.82
N PRO A 264 8.77 -6.31 9.25
CA PRO A 264 10.03 -7.03 9.34
C PRO A 264 10.42 -7.78 8.06
N SER A 265 9.92 -7.39 6.88
CA SER A 265 10.15 -8.12 5.63
C SER A 265 11.64 -8.40 5.39
N ILE A 266 11.97 -9.67 5.10
CA ILE A 266 13.30 -10.12 4.68
C ILE A 266 13.38 -10.29 3.16
N ALA A 267 12.25 -10.29 2.46
CA ALA A 267 12.15 -10.24 1.01
C ALA A 267 11.91 -8.81 0.52
N PRO A 268 12.39 -8.43 -0.68
CA PRO A 268 12.23 -7.10 -1.23
C PRO A 268 10.76 -6.69 -1.38
N GLU A 269 10.41 -5.49 -0.90
CA GLU A 269 9.11 -4.85 -1.05
C GLU A 269 9.22 -3.65 -1.99
N THR A 270 8.25 -3.47 -2.86
CA THR A 270 8.26 -2.32 -3.78
C THR A 270 7.98 -0.99 -3.10
N PHE A 271 7.24 -1.01 -1.99
CA PHE A 271 6.92 0.17 -1.18
C PHE A 271 6.66 -0.27 0.28
N GLY A 272 5.45 -0.27 0.77
CA GLY A 272 5.14 -0.66 2.15
C GLY A 272 3.94 0.10 2.68
N ARG A 273 2.76 -0.18 2.13
CA ARG A 273 1.52 0.52 2.51
C ARG A 273 1.21 0.44 3.99
N VAL A 274 1.43 -0.71 4.62
CA VAL A 274 1.17 -0.91 6.06
C VAL A 274 1.96 0.07 6.93
N SER A 275 3.17 0.49 6.49
CA SER A 275 3.98 1.48 7.17
C SER A 275 3.30 2.86 7.19
N ILE A 276 2.87 3.36 6.03
CA ILE A 276 2.22 4.68 5.95
C ILE A 276 0.81 4.67 6.56
N GLU A 277 0.11 3.54 6.54
CA GLU A 277 -1.20 3.38 7.18
C GLU A 277 -1.09 3.46 8.71
N ALA A 278 -0.13 2.77 9.31
CA ALA A 278 0.12 2.83 10.75
C ALA A 278 0.59 4.24 11.18
N GLN A 279 1.51 4.84 10.45
CA GLN A 279 1.99 6.19 10.71
C GLN A 279 0.87 7.23 10.61
N ALA A 280 -0.07 7.09 9.67
CA ALA A 280 -1.27 7.94 9.59
C ALA A 280 -2.13 7.84 10.85
N ALA A 281 -2.15 6.69 11.53
CA ALA A 281 -2.81 6.50 12.82
C ALA A 281 -1.96 6.96 14.02
N GLY A 282 -0.83 7.63 13.78
CA GLY A 282 0.07 8.09 14.84
C GLY A 282 0.92 6.98 15.48
N VAL A 283 1.11 5.87 14.77
CA VAL A 283 1.85 4.70 15.26
C VAL A 283 3.24 4.67 14.63
N PRO A 284 4.33 4.78 15.40
CA PRO A 284 5.68 4.70 14.90
C PRO A 284 5.99 3.29 14.35
N VAL A 285 6.90 3.20 13.37
CA VAL A 285 7.16 1.96 12.65
C VAL A 285 8.59 1.48 12.86
N LEU A 286 8.74 0.20 13.21
CA LEU A 286 9.97 -0.56 13.11
C LEU A 286 9.97 -1.26 11.75
N ALA A 287 10.88 -0.93 10.85
CA ALA A 287 10.86 -1.40 9.47
C ALA A 287 12.20 -1.95 9.01
N SER A 288 12.18 -3.00 8.19
CA SER A 288 13.39 -3.51 7.57
C SER A 288 14.01 -2.51 6.60
N ASN A 289 15.32 -2.32 6.68
CA ASN A 289 16.07 -1.48 5.74
C ASN A 289 16.33 -2.23 4.43
N ILE A 290 15.28 -2.46 3.65
CA ILE A 290 15.36 -3.21 2.39
C ILE A 290 14.44 -2.63 1.31
N ALA A 291 14.93 -2.56 0.08
CA ALA A 291 14.16 -2.22 -1.12
C ALA A 291 13.42 -0.88 -1.02
N GLY A 292 12.10 -0.84 -1.23
CA GLY A 292 11.28 0.37 -1.16
C GLY A 292 10.78 0.75 0.24
N ILE A 293 11.03 -0.08 1.25
CA ILE A 293 10.56 0.17 2.62
C ILE A 293 11.13 1.47 3.22
N PRO A 294 12.45 1.79 3.08
CA PRO A 294 13.01 3.03 3.62
C PRO A 294 12.35 4.32 3.12
N GLU A 295 11.64 4.26 1.99
CA GLU A 295 10.96 5.44 1.44
C GLU A 295 9.67 5.81 2.19
N THR A 296 9.19 4.91 3.09
CA THR A 296 7.91 5.04 3.80
C THR A 296 8.01 5.71 5.16
N LEU A 297 9.21 6.02 5.63
CA LEU A 297 9.44 6.64 6.96
C LEU A 297 10.67 7.56 6.94
N ASP A 298 10.77 8.43 7.93
CA ASP A 298 11.96 9.24 8.22
C ASP A 298 12.72 8.59 9.39
N PRO A 299 13.92 7.98 9.12
CA PRO A 299 14.63 7.18 10.13
C PRO A 299 15.03 7.99 11.36
N GLY A 300 14.69 7.48 12.55
CA GLY A 300 14.94 8.13 13.85
C GLY A 300 13.92 9.20 14.21
N VAL A 301 13.06 9.64 13.27
CA VAL A 301 12.03 10.67 13.49
C VAL A 301 10.63 10.04 13.54
N THR A 302 10.28 9.23 12.56
CA THR A 302 8.93 8.63 12.44
C THR A 302 8.91 7.12 12.69
N GLY A 303 10.10 6.52 12.81
CA GLY A 303 10.31 5.10 13.01
C GLY A 303 11.78 4.74 12.94
N LEU A 304 12.09 3.46 13.03
CA LEU A 304 13.45 2.95 12.97
C LEU A 304 13.63 1.99 11.79
N LEU A 305 14.75 2.13 11.07
CA LEU A 305 15.17 1.18 10.05
C LEU A 305 16.14 0.17 10.65
N LEU A 306 15.83 -1.11 10.48
CA LEU A 306 16.54 -2.23 11.10
C LEU A 306 17.09 -3.18 10.03
N PRO A 307 18.21 -3.86 10.28
CA PRO A 307 18.70 -4.91 9.40
C PRO A 307 17.65 -6.03 9.25
N PRO A 308 17.35 -6.48 8.01
CA PRO A 308 16.42 -7.59 7.81
C PRO A 308 16.94 -8.88 8.47
N GLY A 309 16.10 -9.54 9.28
CA GLY A 309 16.44 -10.82 9.91
C GLY A 309 17.33 -10.75 11.16
N ASP A 310 17.74 -9.58 11.60
CA ASP A 310 18.57 -9.39 12.80
C ASP A 310 17.70 -9.36 14.06
N VAL A 311 17.50 -10.53 14.68
CA VAL A 311 16.62 -10.69 15.86
C VAL A 311 17.03 -9.78 17.03
N GLU A 312 18.34 -9.59 17.25
CA GLU A 312 18.84 -8.77 18.37
C GLU A 312 18.55 -7.28 18.14
N ALA A 313 18.84 -6.77 16.94
CA ALA A 313 18.52 -5.38 16.58
C ALA A 313 17.00 -5.11 16.67
N TRP A 314 16.17 -6.06 16.25
CA TRP A 314 14.71 -5.95 16.36
C TRP A 314 14.25 -5.97 17.81
N ARG A 315 14.78 -6.88 18.66
CA ARG A 315 14.49 -6.90 20.11
C ARG A 315 14.79 -5.56 20.76
N ASP A 316 15.97 -5.01 20.53
CA ASP A 316 16.44 -3.79 21.17
C ASP A 316 15.62 -2.57 20.72
N ALA A 317 15.26 -2.50 19.43
CA ALA A 317 14.37 -1.47 18.91
C ALA A 317 12.94 -1.57 19.48
N ILE A 318 12.41 -2.78 19.64
CA ILE A 318 11.10 -3.00 20.31
C ILE A 318 11.16 -2.47 21.74
N LEU A 319 12.20 -2.81 22.50
CA LEU A 319 12.38 -2.35 23.88
C LEU A 319 12.52 -0.82 23.96
N ALA A 320 13.26 -0.20 23.04
CA ALA A 320 13.39 1.25 22.97
C ALA A 320 12.03 1.93 22.75
N LEU A 321 11.18 1.39 21.88
CA LEU A 321 9.83 1.92 21.66
C LEU A 321 8.80 1.49 22.73
N CYS A 322 9.16 0.64 23.68
CA CYS A 322 8.35 0.47 24.90
C CYS A 322 8.34 1.75 25.75
N GLU A 323 9.39 2.56 25.68
CA GLU A 323 9.50 3.82 26.41
C GLU A 323 8.57 4.89 25.81
N SER A 324 7.60 5.37 26.61
CA SER A 324 6.61 6.34 26.13
C SER A 324 7.21 7.67 25.69
N HIS A 325 8.30 8.12 26.36
CA HIS A 325 8.98 9.37 26.02
C HIS A 325 9.71 9.31 24.67
N VAL A 326 10.01 8.13 24.15
CA VAL A 326 10.54 7.88 22.80
C VAL A 326 9.39 7.72 21.81
N ARG A 327 8.45 6.83 22.11
CA ARG A 327 7.38 6.41 21.21
C ARG A 327 6.38 7.52 20.89
N LEU A 328 5.92 8.29 21.87
CA LEU A 328 4.84 9.26 21.67
C LEU A 328 5.24 10.43 20.74
N PRO A 329 6.39 11.09 20.91
CA PRO A 329 6.84 12.12 19.96
C PRO A 329 7.04 11.55 18.55
N MET A 330 7.59 10.33 18.43
CA MET A 330 7.78 9.65 17.14
C MET A 330 6.44 9.37 16.44
N GLY A 331 5.39 8.99 17.19
CA GLY A 331 4.05 8.78 16.64
C GLY A 331 3.42 10.06 16.11
N VAL A 332 3.59 11.20 16.79
CA VAL A 332 3.13 12.51 16.30
C VAL A 332 3.85 12.86 15.00
N ALA A 333 5.17 12.80 14.99
CA ALA A 333 5.98 13.07 13.79
C ALA A 333 5.64 12.13 12.63
N ALA A 334 5.33 10.85 12.91
CA ALA A 334 4.93 9.87 11.92
C ALA A 334 3.64 10.28 11.19
N ARG A 335 2.64 10.77 11.92
CA ARG A 335 1.40 11.26 11.32
C ARG A 335 1.63 12.48 10.45
N ASP A 336 2.34 13.48 10.96
CA ASP A 336 2.65 14.72 10.22
C ASP A 336 3.40 14.42 8.91
N PHE A 337 4.37 13.51 8.96
CA PHE A 337 5.13 13.07 7.81
C PHE A 337 4.24 12.43 6.74
N VAL A 338 3.31 11.55 7.14
CA VAL A 338 2.40 10.89 6.21
C VAL A 338 1.37 11.85 5.64
N GLU A 339 0.81 12.74 6.46
CA GLU A 339 -0.12 13.77 5.98
C GLU A 339 0.51 14.68 4.93
N ALA A 340 1.76 15.07 5.14
CA ALA A 340 2.50 15.96 4.23
C ALA A 340 2.96 15.28 2.93
N ARG A 341 3.12 13.94 2.91
CA ARG A 341 3.76 13.26 1.78
C ARG A 341 2.91 12.19 1.09
N PHE A 342 1.99 11.54 1.80
CA PHE A 342 1.28 10.38 1.30
C PHE A 342 -0.24 10.50 1.42
N SER A 343 -0.76 11.63 1.92
CA SER A 343 -2.20 11.82 1.98
C SER A 343 -2.82 11.84 0.57
N MET A 344 -4.08 11.42 0.48
CA MET A 344 -4.81 11.40 -0.80
C MET A 344 -4.78 12.74 -1.54
N PRO A 345 -4.97 13.91 -0.89
CA PRO A 345 -4.88 15.21 -1.58
C PRO A 345 -3.50 15.50 -2.14
N VAL A 346 -2.43 15.20 -1.39
CA VAL A 346 -1.03 15.45 -1.81
C VAL A 346 -0.70 14.60 -3.05
N ILE A 347 -0.97 13.30 -3.00
CA ILE A 347 -0.69 12.41 -4.14
C ILE A 347 -1.54 12.74 -5.36
N ALA A 348 -2.79 13.17 -5.17
CA ALA A 348 -3.63 13.63 -6.28
C ALA A 348 -3.08 14.91 -6.91
N ALA A 349 -2.58 15.85 -6.12
CA ALA A 349 -1.95 17.08 -6.61
C ALA A 349 -0.67 16.76 -7.40
N GLU A 350 0.25 15.93 -6.85
CA GLU A 350 1.47 15.49 -7.55
C GLU A 350 1.14 14.79 -8.89
N PHE A 351 0.10 13.95 -8.90
CA PHE A 351 -0.36 13.31 -10.12
C PHE A 351 -0.84 14.32 -11.16
N MET A 352 -1.63 15.29 -10.74
CA MET A 352 -2.15 16.34 -11.63
C MET A 352 -1.02 17.21 -12.18
N ASP A 353 -0.07 17.63 -11.36
CA ASP A 353 1.06 18.46 -11.75
C ASP A 353 1.93 17.76 -12.79
N ASP A 354 2.24 16.47 -12.60
CA ASP A 354 3.00 15.69 -13.59
C ASP A 354 2.28 15.56 -14.95
N LEU A 355 0.94 15.56 -14.95
CA LEU A 355 0.18 15.53 -16.19
C LEU A 355 0.13 16.89 -16.93
N VAL A 356 0.14 17.99 -16.19
CA VAL A 356 0.09 19.37 -16.73
C VAL A 356 1.44 19.79 -17.30
N ASP A 357 2.54 19.45 -16.64
CA ASP A 357 3.91 19.93 -16.92
C ASP A 357 4.43 19.65 -18.35
N ARG A 358 3.72 18.86 -19.17
CA ARG A 358 4.06 18.62 -20.59
C ARG A 358 2.91 18.82 -21.59
N ARG A 359 1.82 19.48 -21.23
CA ARG A 359 0.90 20.02 -22.25
C ARG A 359 1.49 21.23 -23.00
N SER A 360 2.53 21.88 -22.43
CA SER A 360 3.18 23.08 -22.97
C SER A 360 4.36 22.78 -23.93
N VAL A 361 4.69 21.53 -24.20
CA VAL A 361 5.81 21.13 -25.12
C VAL A 361 5.29 20.08 -26.10
N GLY A 362 4.41 20.49 -26.97
CA GLY A 362 3.90 19.65 -28.06
C GLY A 362 3.53 20.50 -29.25
#